data_7a287a218a27f1c4fe58984773f8b3ca
#
_entry.id   7a287a218a27f1c4fe58984773f8b3ca
#
_cell.length_a   1.000
_cell.length_b   1.000
_cell.length_c   1.000
_cell.angle_alpha   90.00
_cell.angle_beta   90.00
_cell.angle_gamma   90.00
#
_symmetry.space_group_name_H-M   'P 1'
#
loop_
_entity.id
_entity.type
_entity.pdbx_description
1 polymer ?
#
loop_
_entity_poly.entity_id
_entity_poly.type
_entity_poly.pdbx_seq_one_letter_code
_entity_poly.pdbx_strand_id
1 'polypeptide(L)'
;MKYGYIRVSTKEQNIDRQLSAILKEDIEMNKIYIDKASGKNFNRKQYRKLMKKIKSGDELYIKSIDRLGRNYDEIIKEWNLITKEKNAEIIVLDFPLLDTRTKVSDITGKFIADIILQILSYVAQIERENIKQRQMEGIREAKKKGIKFGRSKKEIPKEFDDVAEQWRNNKISLRNGAKQLNVSHTTFSNWIKEKGYMKDNKKRDF
;
A
#
# COMPACT_ATOMS: atom_id res chain seq x y z
N MET A 1 -23.27 20.85 -7.30
CA MET A 1 -21.93 21.35 -7.78
C MET A 1 -21.11 20.18 -8.30
N LYS A 2 -20.14 20.43 -9.23
CA LYS A 2 -19.25 19.41 -9.75
C LYS A 2 -17.91 19.43 -8.99
N TYR A 3 -17.41 18.26 -8.60
CA TYR A 3 -16.11 18.06 -7.95
C TYR A 3 -15.31 16.99 -8.65
N GLY A 4 -13.98 17.13 -8.68
CA GLY A 4 -13.07 16.12 -9.19
C GLY A 4 -12.22 15.52 -8.08
N TYR A 5 -11.98 14.20 -8.13
CA TYR A 5 -11.03 13.56 -7.25
C TYR A 5 -9.99 12.75 -8.00
N ILE A 6 -8.73 13.00 -7.68
CA ILE A 6 -7.55 12.36 -8.26
C ILE A 6 -6.74 11.69 -7.16
N ARG A 7 -6.30 10.45 -7.41
CA ARG A 7 -5.39 9.74 -6.52
C ARG A 7 -4.25 9.10 -7.31
N VAL A 8 -3.02 9.32 -6.84
CA VAL A 8 -1.81 8.69 -7.38
C VAL A 8 -1.01 8.01 -6.27
N SER A 9 -0.37 6.87 -6.57
CA SER A 9 0.34 6.05 -5.58
C SER A 9 1.78 6.51 -5.32
N THR A 10 2.42 7.17 -6.30
CA THR A 10 3.81 7.66 -6.21
C THR A 10 3.93 9.09 -6.73
N LYS A 11 5.04 9.77 -6.40
CA LYS A 11 5.32 11.12 -6.91
C LYS A 11 5.51 11.15 -8.43
N GLU A 12 5.89 10.02 -9.02
CA GLU A 12 6.24 9.88 -10.46
C GLU A 12 5.06 9.45 -11.33
N GLN A 13 3.93 9.02 -10.73
CA GLN A 13 2.74 8.72 -11.52
C GLN A 13 2.13 9.99 -12.07
N ASN A 14 2.02 10.03 -13.39
CA ASN A 14 1.51 11.16 -14.12
C ASN A 14 0.03 11.44 -13.75
N ILE A 15 -0.19 12.57 -13.08
CA ILE A 15 -1.50 13.09 -12.72
C ILE A 15 -2.26 13.55 -13.96
N ASP A 16 -1.54 13.93 -15.02
CA ASP A 16 -2.06 14.65 -16.18
C ASP A 16 -3.19 13.90 -16.87
N ARG A 17 -3.09 12.56 -16.96
CA ARG A 17 -4.17 11.76 -17.55
C ARG A 17 -5.48 11.86 -16.78
N GLN A 18 -5.42 11.88 -15.45
CA GLN A 18 -6.63 11.99 -14.63
C GLN A 18 -7.14 13.42 -14.64
N LEU A 19 -6.22 14.38 -14.53
CA LEU A 19 -6.55 15.81 -14.53
C LEU A 19 -7.17 16.23 -15.87
N SER A 20 -6.56 15.87 -16.99
CA SER A 20 -7.09 16.17 -18.32
C SER A 20 -8.48 15.54 -18.55
N ALA A 21 -8.72 14.32 -18.05
CA ALA A 21 -10.03 13.68 -18.16
C ALA A 21 -11.10 14.44 -17.33
N ILE A 22 -10.77 14.88 -16.12
CA ILE A 22 -11.69 15.59 -15.23
C ILE A 22 -11.95 17.02 -15.73
N LEU A 23 -10.95 17.70 -16.27
CA LEU A 23 -11.11 19.06 -16.83
C LEU A 23 -12.03 19.11 -18.04
N LYS A 24 -12.14 18.03 -18.82
CA LYS A 24 -13.09 17.92 -19.95
C LYS A 24 -14.56 17.97 -19.52
N GLU A 25 -14.83 17.74 -18.23
CA GLU A 25 -16.18 17.79 -17.65
C GLU A 25 -16.55 19.19 -17.11
N ASP A 26 -15.81 20.24 -17.53
CA ASP A 26 -16.02 21.64 -17.10
C ASP A 26 -15.92 21.85 -15.59
N ILE A 27 -14.99 21.14 -14.95
CA ILE A 27 -14.72 21.24 -13.52
C ILE A 27 -13.57 22.22 -13.27
N GLU A 28 -13.82 23.26 -12.50
CA GLU A 28 -12.81 24.25 -12.13
C GLU A 28 -11.69 23.62 -11.29
N MET A 29 -10.42 24.03 -11.51
CA MET A 29 -9.25 23.52 -10.79
C MET A 29 -9.38 23.59 -9.27
N ASN A 30 -10.02 24.63 -8.73
CA ASN A 30 -10.23 24.82 -7.29
C ASN A 30 -11.22 23.80 -6.68
N LYS A 31 -11.97 23.08 -7.52
CA LYS A 31 -12.90 22.00 -7.14
C LYS A 31 -12.32 20.60 -7.36
N ILE A 32 -11.04 20.51 -7.78
CA ILE A 32 -10.34 19.24 -7.96
C ILE A 32 -9.46 18.94 -6.75
N TYR A 33 -9.68 17.80 -6.12
CA TYR A 33 -8.97 17.34 -4.92
C TYR A 33 -7.98 16.25 -5.29
N ILE A 34 -6.70 16.44 -4.96
CA ILE A 34 -5.62 15.54 -5.37
C ILE A 34 -4.90 14.98 -4.15
N ASP A 35 -4.93 13.66 -3.98
CA ASP A 35 -4.16 12.94 -2.98
C ASP A 35 -2.98 12.19 -3.62
N LYS A 36 -1.78 12.46 -3.12
CA LYS A 36 -0.55 11.72 -3.45
C LYS A 36 -0.27 10.76 -2.29
N ALA A 37 -0.78 9.53 -2.38
CA ALA A 37 -0.67 8.56 -1.31
C ALA A 37 -0.07 7.25 -1.82
N SER A 38 1.11 6.87 -1.30
CA SER A 38 1.72 5.56 -1.59
C SER A 38 0.88 4.41 -1.02
N GLY A 39 1.05 3.22 -1.60
CA GLY A 39 0.25 2.02 -1.28
C GLY A 39 0.17 1.61 0.19
N LYS A 40 1.05 2.11 1.08
CA LYS A 40 1.08 1.79 2.51
C LYS A 40 0.43 2.86 3.41
N ASN A 41 0.41 4.14 3.01
CA ASN A 41 -0.13 5.24 3.80
C ASN A 41 -1.42 5.77 3.17
N PHE A 42 -2.57 5.36 3.73
CA PHE A 42 -3.89 5.74 3.27
C PHE A 42 -4.33 7.11 3.82
N ASN A 43 -3.41 8.07 3.89
CA ASN A 43 -3.73 9.40 4.38
C ASN A 43 -4.32 10.27 3.26
N ARG A 44 -5.63 10.12 3.02
CA ARG A 44 -6.40 10.86 2.03
C ARG A 44 -6.88 12.21 2.60
N LYS A 45 -5.95 13.13 2.83
CA LYS A 45 -6.30 14.44 3.42
C LYS A 45 -7.27 15.22 2.54
N GLN A 46 -7.05 15.22 1.23
CA GLN A 46 -7.89 15.97 0.30
C GLN A 46 -9.25 15.30 0.09
N TYR A 47 -9.29 13.98 0.01
CA TYR A 47 -10.54 13.23 -0.02
C TYR A 47 -11.41 13.52 1.21
N ARG A 48 -10.81 13.51 2.41
CA ARG A 48 -11.55 13.86 3.65
C ARG A 48 -12.08 15.28 3.64
N LYS A 49 -11.33 16.24 3.08
CA LYS A 49 -11.81 17.62 2.89
C LYS A 49 -12.99 17.66 1.92
N LEU A 50 -12.90 16.94 0.82
CA LEU A 50 -13.97 16.82 -0.17
C LEU A 50 -15.23 16.22 0.45
N MET A 51 -15.12 15.11 1.20
CA MET A 51 -16.27 14.48 1.86
C MET A 51 -16.96 15.38 2.89
N LYS A 52 -16.24 16.34 3.47
CA LYS A 52 -16.86 17.37 4.34
C LYS A 52 -17.60 18.46 3.56
N LYS A 53 -17.24 18.69 2.30
CA LYS A 53 -17.85 19.74 1.45
C LYS A 53 -19.02 19.23 0.62
N ILE A 54 -18.95 17.99 0.17
CA ILE A 54 -19.97 17.35 -0.69
C ILE A 54 -21.33 17.35 0.02
N LYS A 55 -22.35 17.76 -0.72
CA LYS A 55 -23.74 17.84 -0.28
C LYS A 55 -24.63 17.02 -1.22
N SER A 56 -25.88 16.83 -0.79
CA SER A 56 -26.91 16.18 -1.62
C SER A 56 -27.07 16.90 -2.96
N GLY A 57 -27.11 16.13 -4.04
CA GLY A 57 -27.22 16.61 -5.41
C GLY A 57 -25.91 17.13 -6.02
N ASP A 58 -24.77 17.06 -5.30
CA ASP A 58 -23.46 17.32 -5.88
C ASP A 58 -22.99 16.12 -6.70
N GLU A 59 -22.06 16.35 -7.64
CA GLU A 59 -21.51 15.36 -8.54
C GLU A 59 -20.03 15.17 -8.28
N LEU A 60 -19.58 13.92 -8.05
CA LEU A 60 -18.18 13.56 -7.91
C LEU A 60 -17.68 12.82 -9.14
N TYR A 61 -16.72 13.40 -9.81
CA TYR A 61 -16.05 12.83 -10.97
C TYR A 61 -14.74 12.17 -10.57
N ILE A 62 -14.58 10.91 -10.95
CA ILE A 62 -13.33 10.16 -10.79
C ILE A 62 -12.99 9.50 -12.12
N LYS A 63 -11.71 9.32 -12.41
CA LYS A 63 -11.31 8.68 -13.67
C LYS A 63 -11.68 7.19 -13.66
N SER A 64 -11.34 6.47 -12.60
CA SER A 64 -11.57 5.03 -12.47
C SER A 64 -11.97 4.66 -11.06
N ILE A 65 -12.69 3.56 -10.88
CA ILE A 65 -13.29 3.15 -9.60
C ILE A 65 -12.23 2.85 -8.52
N ASP A 66 -11.03 2.39 -8.90
CA ASP A 66 -9.91 2.13 -7.99
C ASP A 66 -9.38 3.41 -7.31
N ARG A 67 -9.84 4.60 -7.73
CA ARG A 67 -9.53 5.86 -7.02
C ARG A 67 -10.27 5.93 -5.68
N LEU A 68 -11.43 5.31 -5.55
CA LEU A 68 -12.21 5.28 -4.31
C LEU A 68 -11.59 4.38 -3.25
N GLY A 69 -11.09 3.20 -3.61
CA GLY A 69 -10.55 2.21 -2.68
C GLY A 69 -9.39 1.42 -3.24
N ARG A 70 -8.81 0.55 -2.40
CA ARG A 70 -7.74 -0.40 -2.79
C ARG A 70 -8.24 -1.82 -2.89
N ASN A 71 -9.33 -2.10 -2.22
CA ASN A 71 -9.99 -3.39 -2.17
C ASN A 71 -11.49 -3.18 -2.31
N TYR A 72 -12.19 -4.30 -2.42
CA TYR A 72 -13.62 -4.34 -2.55
C TYR A 72 -14.34 -3.57 -1.44
N ASP A 73 -14.02 -3.89 -0.18
CA ASP A 73 -14.74 -3.34 0.98
C ASP A 73 -14.60 -1.81 1.07
N GLU A 74 -13.39 -1.30 0.79
CA GLU A 74 -13.16 0.14 0.75
C GLU A 74 -13.95 0.82 -0.37
N ILE A 75 -13.96 0.24 -1.57
CA ILE A 75 -14.69 0.79 -2.71
C ILE A 75 -16.18 0.84 -2.41
N ILE A 76 -16.77 -0.26 -1.94
CA ILE A 76 -18.19 -0.33 -1.58
C ILE A 76 -18.53 0.65 -0.46
N LYS A 77 -17.68 0.73 0.57
CA LYS A 77 -17.88 1.67 1.68
C LYS A 77 -17.92 3.12 1.21
N GLU A 78 -16.94 3.53 0.41
CA GLU A 78 -16.86 4.90 -0.09
C GLU A 78 -17.97 5.21 -1.09
N TRP A 79 -18.34 4.24 -1.94
CA TRP A 79 -19.49 4.35 -2.83
C TRP A 79 -20.79 4.59 -2.06
N ASN A 80 -21.07 3.76 -1.05
CA ASN A 80 -22.26 3.91 -0.22
C ASN A 80 -22.24 5.24 0.58
N LEU A 81 -21.10 5.64 1.10
CA LEU A 81 -20.95 6.95 1.77
C LEU A 81 -21.40 8.09 0.83
N ILE A 82 -20.93 8.10 -0.42
CA ILE A 82 -21.22 9.17 -1.36
C ILE A 82 -22.67 9.09 -1.85
N THR A 83 -23.11 7.93 -2.30
CA THR A 83 -24.41 7.77 -2.99
C THR A 83 -25.59 7.69 -2.01
N LYS A 84 -25.41 7.01 -0.85
CA LYS A 84 -26.50 6.76 0.10
C LYS A 84 -26.50 7.73 1.29
N GLU A 85 -25.33 7.97 1.91
CA GLU A 85 -25.27 8.86 3.07
C GLU A 85 -25.22 10.33 2.69
N LYS A 86 -24.43 10.69 1.67
CA LYS A 86 -24.33 12.07 1.17
C LYS A 86 -25.40 12.40 0.14
N ASN A 87 -26.06 11.41 -0.43
CA ASN A 87 -27.01 11.55 -1.53
C ASN A 87 -26.44 12.40 -2.68
N ALA A 88 -25.17 12.16 -2.99
CA ALA A 88 -24.42 12.77 -4.08
C ALA A 88 -24.25 11.77 -5.22
N GLU A 89 -23.98 12.28 -6.43
CA GLU A 89 -23.81 11.43 -7.61
C GLU A 89 -22.33 11.10 -7.84
N ILE A 90 -22.02 9.90 -8.37
CA ILE A 90 -20.68 9.51 -8.78
C ILE A 90 -20.66 9.24 -10.27
N ILE A 91 -19.63 9.78 -10.92
CA ILE A 91 -19.37 9.57 -12.34
C ILE A 91 -17.98 8.96 -12.50
N VAL A 92 -17.90 7.76 -13.04
CA VAL A 92 -16.66 7.06 -13.34
C VAL A 92 -16.35 7.20 -14.83
N LEU A 93 -15.39 8.05 -15.19
CA LEU A 93 -15.15 8.44 -16.58
C LEU A 93 -14.71 7.28 -17.49
N ASP A 94 -13.92 6.34 -16.96
CA ASP A 94 -13.48 5.16 -17.70
C ASP A 94 -14.56 4.06 -17.78
N PHE A 95 -15.68 4.22 -17.09
CA PHE A 95 -16.74 3.21 -17.05
C PHE A 95 -18.14 3.86 -16.94
N PRO A 96 -18.73 4.26 -18.08
CA PRO A 96 -20.00 5.01 -18.12
C PRO A 96 -21.20 4.33 -17.43
N LEU A 97 -21.18 2.99 -17.30
CA LEU A 97 -22.24 2.25 -16.57
C LEU A 97 -22.21 2.54 -15.05
N LEU A 98 -21.12 3.11 -14.52
CA LEU A 98 -21.01 3.60 -13.15
C LEU A 98 -21.23 5.12 -13.09
N ASP A 99 -22.24 5.62 -13.80
CA ASP A 99 -22.75 6.98 -13.73
C ASP A 99 -24.11 6.96 -13.03
N THR A 100 -24.16 7.48 -11.80
CA THR A 100 -25.37 7.45 -10.97
C THR A 100 -26.37 8.54 -11.34
N ARG A 101 -25.99 9.50 -12.23
CA ARG A 101 -26.89 10.56 -12.72
C ARG A 101 -27.92 10.08 -13.73
N THR A 102 -27.77 8.85 -14.23
CA THR A 102 -28.57 8.35 -15.35
C THR A 102 -30.05 8.57 -15.06
N LYS A 103 -30.65 9.45 -15.86
CA LYS A 103 -32.07 9.83 -15.85
C LYS A 103 -33.00 8.75 -16.36
N VAL A 104 -32.60 7.50 -16.36
CA VAL A 104 -33.58 6.43 -16.45
C VAL A 104 -34.36 6.51 -15.16
N SER A 105 -35.48 7.15 -15.21
CA SER A 105 -36.39 7.38 -14.11
C SER A 105 -36.35 6.23 -13.13
N ASP A 106 -36.09 6.57 -11.88
CA ASP A 106 -36.20 5.69 -10.74
C ASP A 106 -34.98 4.79 -10.39
N ILE A 107 -35.06 4.27 -9.22
CA ILE A 107 -34.37 3.21 -8.50
C ILE A 107 -33.49 2.27 -9.38
N THR A 108 -33.87 2.04 -10.64
CA THR A 108 -33.25 1.11 -11.57
C THR A 108 -31.80 1.48 -11.94
N GLY A 109 -31.49 2.74 -12.20
CA GLY A 109 -30.13 3.15 -12.59
C GLY A 109 -29.11 3.01 -11.45
N LYS A 110 -29.48 3.44 -10.25
CA LYS A 110 -28.66 3.26 -9.03
C LYS A 110 -28.52 1.78 -8.69
N PHE A 111 -29.57 0.98 -8.86
CA PHE A 111 -29.57 -0.45 -8.62
C PHE A 111 -28.64 -1.20 -9.59
N ILE A 112 -28.69 -0.86 -10.88
CA ILE A 112 -27.79 -1.44 -11.89
C ILE A 112 -26.33 -1.07 -11.58
N ALA A 113 -26.05 0.19 -11.24
CA ALA A 113 -24.71 0.63 -10.85
C ALA A 113 -24.20 -0.12 -9.60
N ASP A 114 -25.05 -0.32 -8.60
CA ASP A 114 -24.72 -1.10 -7.41
C ASP A 114 -24.39 -2.57 -7.75
N ILE A 115 -25.16 -3.22 -8.64
CA ILE A 115 -24.91 -4.61 -9.08
C ILE A 115 -23.59 -4.69 -9.86
N ILE A 116 -23.39 -3.82 -10.84
CA ILE A 116 -22.18 -3.79 -11.65
C ILE A 116 -20.95 -3.58 -10.75
N LEU A 117 -21.04 -2.66 -9.79
CA LEU A 117 -19.98 -2.41 -8.83
C LEU A 117 -19.65 -3.67 -8.03
N GLN A 118 -20.64 -4.40 -7.55
CA GLN A 118 -20.44 -5.67 -6.82
C GLN A 118 -19.75 -6.72 -7.71
N ILE A 119 -20.19 -6.88 -8.96
CA ILE A 119 -19.58 -7.85 -9.89
C ILE A 119 -18.12 -7.49 -10.19
N LEU A 120 -17.85 -6.23 -10.55
CA LEU A 120 -16.48 -5.78 -10.86
C LEU A 120 -15.54 -5.94 -9.66
N SER A 121 -16.03 -5.63 -8.50
CA SER A 121 -15.28 -5.75 -7.26
C SER A 121 -15.00 -7.21 -6.90
N TYR A 122 -15.94 -8.10 -7.11
CA TYR A 122 -15.78 -9.54 -6.95
C TYR A 122 -14.74 -10.11 -7.93
N VAL A 123 -14.81 -9.73 -9.21
CA VAL A 123 -13.83 -10.15 -10.22
C VAL A 123 -12.41 -9.67 -9.85
N ALA A 124 -12.28 -8.41 -9.43
CA ALA A 124 -10.99 -7.87 -8.97
C ALA A 124 -10.43 -8.60 -7.74
N GLN A 125 -11.29 -9.04 -6.83
CA GLN A 125 -10.89 -9.84 -5.67
C GLN A 125 -10.35 -11.21 -6.10
N ILE A 126 -11.08 -11.93 -6.97
CA ILE A 126 -10.63 -13.23 -7.52
C ILE A 126 -9.29 -13.10 -8.23
N GLU A 127 -9.13 -12.05 -9.05
CA GLU A 127 -7.87 -11.84 -9.77
C GLU A 127 -6.68 -11.65 -8.83
N ARG A 128 -6.86 -10.88 -7.74
CA ARG A 128 -5.82 -10.72 -6.72
C ARG A 128 -5.48 -12.03 -6.00
N GLU A 129 -6.47 -12.81 -5.67
CA GLU A 129 -6.27 -14.12 -5.03
C GLU A 129 -5.52 -15.07 -5.97
N ASN A 130 -5.89 -15.11 -7.24
CA ASN A 130 -5.22 -15.90 -8.28
C ASN A 130 -3.75 -15.47 -8.49
N ILE A 131 -3.47 -14.15 -8.49
CA ILE A 131 -2.10 -13.63 -8.58
C ILE A 131 -1.30 -14.06 -7.37
N LYS A 132 -1.85 -13.91 -6.16
CA LYS A 132 -1.19 -14.32 -4.91
C LYS A 132 -0.91 -15.83 -4.89
N GLN A 133 -1.87 -16.63 -5.32
CA GLN A 133 -1.72 -18.07 -5.40
C GLN A 133 -0.58 -18.45 -6.37
N ARG A 134 -0.62 -17.94 -7.61
CA ARG A 134 0.44 -18.17 -8.60
C ARG A 134 1.82 -17.74 -8.08
N GLN A 135 1.89 -16.63 -7.38
CA GLN A 135 3.14 -16.17 -6.77
C GLN A 135 3.63 -17.13 -5.70
N MET A 136 2.75 -17.63 -4.83
CA MET A 136 3.11 -18.59 -3.80
C MET A 136 3.57 -19.93 -4.41
N GLU A 137 2.90 -20.39 -5.45
CA GLU A 137 3.29 -21.60 -6.20
C GLU A 137 4.68 -21.43 -6.83
N GLY A 138 4.92 -20.29 -7.50
CA GLY A 138 6.23 -19.96 -8.06
C GLY A 138 7.35 -19.91 -7.02
N ILE A 139 7.10 -19.30 -5.85
CA ILE A 139 8.05 -19.29 -4.73
C ILE A 139 8.30 -20.70 -4.21
N ARG A 140 7.27 -21.53 -4.11
CA ARG A 140 7.38 -22.92 -3.65
C ARG A 140 8.28 -23.75 -4.60
N GLU A 141 8.05 -23.64 -5.90
CA GLU A 141 8.86 -24.34 -6.91
C GLU A 141 10.31 -23.82 -6.94
N ALA A 142 10.50 -22.51 -6.83
CA ALA A 142 11.84 -21.93 -6.76
C ALA A 142 12.61 -22.38 -5.50
N LYS A 143 11.93 -22.49 -4.35
CA LYS A 143 12.52 -23.04 -3.11
C LYS A 143 12.92 -24.50 -3.27
N LYS A 144 12.11 -25.33 -3.96
CA LYS A 144 12.48 -26.73 -4.28
C LYS A 144 13.75 -26.81 -5.12
N LYS A 145 13.97 -25.83 -6.02
CA LYS A 145 15.18 -25.69 -6.84
C LYS A 145 16.37 -25.08 -6.07
N GLY A 146 16.26 -24.88 -4.77
CA GLY A 146 17.32 -24.32 -3.92
C GLY A 146 17.48 -22.80 -3.97
N ILE A 147 16.58 -22.08 -4.66
CA ILE A 147 16.64 -20.62 -4.74
C ILE A 147 16.24 -20.04 -3.37
N LYS A 148 17.13 -19.24 -2.79
CA LYS A 148 16.93 -18.58 -1.51
C LYS A 148 16.23 -17.23 -1.75
N PHE A 149 15.14 -17.00 -1.04
CA PHE A 149 14.41 -15.73 -1.03
C PHE A 149 14.75 -14.92 0.21
N GLY A 150 14.65 -13.63 0.12
CA GLY A 150 14.93 -12.70 1.18
C GLY A 150 16.22 -11.93 0.98
N ARG A 151 16.60 -11.15 1.99
CA ARG A 151 17.85 -10.38 1.96
C ARG A 151 19.03 -11.36 2.05
N SER A 152 20.03 -11.19 1.16
CA SER A 152 21.28 -11.93 1.23
C SER A 152 21.93 -11.76 2.60
N LYS A 153 22.46 -12.87 3.15
CA LYS A 153 23.27 -12.79 4.38
C LYS A 153 24.48 -11.91 4.10
N LYS A 154 24.79 -11.01 5.03
CA LYS A 154 26.06 -10.27 4.98
C LYS A 154 27.21 -11.25 5.17
N GLU A 155 28.23 -11.09 4.36
CA GLU A 155 29.48 -11.86 4.54
C GLU A 155 30.16 -11.46 5.85
N ILE A 156 30.74 -12.46 6.52
CA ILE A 156 31.49 -12.22 7.75
C ILE A 156 32.84 -11.65 7.35
N PRO A 157 33.21 -10.44 7.79
CA PRO A 157 34.48 -9.82 7.43
C PRO A 157 35.65 -10.59 8.08
N LYS A 158 36.86 -10.46 7.51
CA LYS A 158 38.06 -11.17 7.99
C LYS A 158 38.43 -10.79 9.41
N GLU A 159 38.15 -9.57 9.81
CA GLU A 159 38.42 -9.02 11.15
C GLU A 159 37.45 -9.53 12.21
N PHE A 160 36.47 -10.34 11.82
CA PHE A 160 35.43 -10.82 12.75
C PHE A 160 36.02 -11.64 13.89
N ASP A 161 36.93 -12.56 13.60
CA ASP A 161 37.48 -13.49 14.59
C ASP A 161 38.25 -12.73 15.69
N ASP A 162 39.05 -11.73 15.33
CA ASP A 162 39.77 -10.86 16.29
C ASP A 162 38.83 -10.09 17.20
N VAL A 163 37.75 -9.55 16.64
CA VAL A 163 36.75 -8.79 17.40
C VAL A 163 35.90 -9.74 18.28
N ALA A 164 35.61 -10.94 17.80
CA ALA A 164 34.88 -11.96 18.55
C ALA A 164 35.71 -12.46 19.76
N GLU A 165 37.02 -12.63 19.60
CA GLU A 165 37.91 -12.97 20.72
C GLU A 165 38.00 -11.87 21.79
N GLN A 166 38.08 -10.60 21.36
CA GLN A 166 38.02 -9.48 22.29
C GLN A 166 36.72 -9.49 23.09
N TRP A 167 35.60 -9.78 22.44
CA TRP A 167 34.29 -9.90 23.11
C TRP A 167 34.25 -11.13 24.03
N ARG A 168 34.74 -12.27 23.61
CA ARG A 168 34.83 -13.50 24.40
C ARG A 168 35.61 -13.27 25.71
N ASN A 169 36.74 -12.59 25.61
CA ASN A 169 37.61 -12.25 26.72
C ASN A 169 37.11 -11.05 27.56
N ASN A 170 35.86 -10.61 27.37
CA ASN A 170 35.25 -9.47 28.06
C ASN A 170 35.97 -8.10 27.91
N LYS A 171 36.86 -7.96 26.91
CA LYS A 171 37.55 -6.70 26.59
C LYS A 171 36.64 -5.67 25.95
N ILE A 172 35.65 -6.10 25.21
CA ILE A 172 34.68 -5.23 24.55
C ILE A 172 33.24 -5.71 24.76
N SER A 173 32.29 -4.76 24.69
CA SER A 173 30.86 -5.08 24.71
C SER A 173 30.39 -5.55 23.34
N LEU A 174 29.27 -6.23 23.28
CA LEU A 174 28.64 -6.68 22.02
C LEU A 174 28.29 -5.51 21.09
N ARG A 175 27.95 -4.35 21.66
CA ARG A 175 27.69 -3.12 20.89
C ARG A 175 28.97 -2.54 20.29
N ASN A 176 30.06 -2.56 21.02
CA ASN A 176 31.34 -2.06 20.54
C ASN A 176 31.92 -2.98 19.46
N GLY A 177 31.82 -4.30 19.59
CA GLY A 177 32.22 -5.24 18.55
C GLY A 177 31.41 -5.04 17.26
N ALA A 178 30.10 -4.87 17.36
CA ALA A 178 29.25 -4.57 16.20
C ALA A 178 29.65 -3.24 15.53
N LYS A 179 30.01 -2.21 16.32
CA LYS A 179 30.47 -0.92 15.80
C LYS A 179 31.80 -1.02 15.07
N GLN A 180 32.76 -1.79 15.60
CA GLN A 180 34.06 -2.02 14.94
C GLN A 180 33.91 -2.66 13.55
N LEU A 181 32.95 -3.59 13.42
CA LEU A 181 32.67 -4.28 12.15
C LEU A 181 31.63 -3.56 11.26
N ASN A 182 31.20 -2.35 11.64
CA ASN A 182 30.19 -1.57 10.92
C ASN A 182 28.90 -2.36 10.62
N VAL A 183 28.44 -3.11 11.62
CA VAL A 183 27.20 -3.91 11.52
C VAL A 183 26.26 -3.63 12.68
N SER A 184 25.01 -4.13 12.54
CA SER A 184 24.07 -4.04 13.67
C SER A 184 24.47 -4.99 14.80
N HIS A 185 24.12 -4.63 16.04
CA HIS A 185 24.27 -5.48 17.21
C HIS A 185 23.68 -6.90 16.99
N THR A 186 22.52 -6.98 16.36
CA THR A 186 21.85 -8.25 16.03
C THR A 186 22.68 -9.09 15.04
N THR A 187 23.27 -8.45 14.03
CA THR A 187 24.12 -9.13 13.04
C THR A 187 25.36 -9.74 13.70
N PHE A 188 26.06 -8.95 14.52
CA PHE A 188 27.24 -9.42 15.26
C PHE A 188 26.90 -10.56 16.22
N SER A 189 25.80 -10.43 16.97
CA SER A 189 25.31 -11.47 17.87
C SER A 189 25.00 -12.79 17.13
N ASN A 190 24.40 -12.69 15.96
CA ASN A 190 24.10 -13.87 15.15
C ASN A 190 25.36 -14.55 14.62
N TRP A 191 26.36 -13.78 14.19
CA TRP A 191 27.66 -14.32 13.75
C TRP A 191 28.42 -15.02 14.88
N ILE A 192 28.40 -14.43 16.09
CA ILE A 192 28.98 -15.05 17.31
C ILE A 192 28.34 -16.42 17.56
N LYS A 193 27.01 -16.52 17.49
CA LYS A 193 26.29 -17.78 17.68
C LYS A 193 26.58 -18.78 16.56
N GLU A 194 26.60 -18.33 15.31
CA GLU A 194 26.86 -19.16 14.12
C GLU A 194 28.27 -19.75 14.15
N LYS A 195 29.24 -19.00 14.66
CA LYS A 195 30.64 -19.41 14.81
C LYS A 195 30.96 -20.09 16.15
N GLY A 196 29.99 -20.22 17.04
CA GLY A 196 30.15 -20.96 18.31
C GLY A 196 30.98 -20.25 19.39
N TYR A 197 31.19 -18.91 19.26
CA TYR A 197 31.87 -18.17 20.31
C TYR A 197 31.02 -18.09 21.57
N MET A 198 31.58 -18.48 22.72
CA MET A 198 30.96 -18.35 24.05
C MET A 198 31.80 -17.44 24.93
N LYS A 199 31.17 -16.64 25.78
CA LYS A 199 31.90 -15.84 26.75
C LYS A 199 32.63 -16.73 27.77
N ASP A 200 33.86 -16.41 28.04
CA ASP A 200 34.58 -17.01 29.18
C ASP A 200 33.93 -16.52 30.48
N ASN A 201 33.25 -17.45 31.19
CA ASN A 201 32.74 -17.21 32.52
C ASN A 201 33.96 -17.22 33.52
N LYS A 202 34.83 -16.23 33.43
CA LYS A 202 35.72 -15.99 34.58
C LYS A 202 34.84 -15.52 35.74
N LYS A 203 34.70 -16.39 36.75
CA LYS A 203 34.20 -15.99 38.08
C LYS A 203 34.96 -14.72 38.49
N ARG A 204 34.25 -13.69 38.85
CA ARG A 204 34.79 -12.58 39.59
C ARG A 204 35.12 -13.16 40.97
N ASP A 205 36.36 -13.51 41.19
CA ASP A 205 36.86 -13.71 42.54
C ASP A 205 36.89 -12.33 43.20
N PHE A 206 36.08 -12.21 44.22
CA PHE A 206 36.04 -11.08 45.14
C PHE A 206 37.14 -11.27 46.16
#